data_f2cbb2279f4ce923e0925f4d5247aeec
#
_entry.id   f2cbb2279f4ce923e0925f4d5247aeec
#
_cell.length_a   1.000
_cell.length_b   1.000
_cell.length_c   1.000
_cell.angle_alpha   90.00
_cell.angle_beta   90.00
_cell.angle_gamma   90.00
#
_symmetry.space_group_name_H-M   'P 1'
#
loop_
_entity.id
_entity.type
_entity.pdbx_description
1 polymer ?
#
loop_
_entity_poly.entity_id
_entity_poly.type
_entity_poly.pdbx_seq_one_letter_code
_entity_poly.pdbx_strand_id
1 'polypeptide(L)'
;MARTAQVLTGAMNMRRVRDYAAPDAEAQVHVFAMGEGGPAAELHVIENKDLPVARQGAGGVHHVAFRTPDEEQYHAWAHRLNQLGIRNSGEIDRFYFRSLYFREPNGILFEIATDGPGFATDEPLEMLGEKLALPPFLEPRRAAIEAGLKPIG
;
A
#
# COMPACT_ATOMS: atom_id res chain seq x y z
N MET A 1 -19.18 -1.90 -4.05
CA MET A 1 -19.08 -1.27 -2.72
C MET A 1 -19.21 -2.24 -1.55
N ALA A 2 -20.28 -3.03 -1.41
CA ALA A 2 -20.49 -3.91 -0.23
C ALA A 2 -19.30 -4.83 0.11
N ARG A 3 -18.71 -5.50 -0.87
CA ARG A 3 -17.56 -6.41 -0.66
C ARG A 3 -16.31 -5.66 -0.19
N THR A 4 -16.00 -4.48 -0.76
CA THR A 4 -14.89 -3.64 -0.30
C THR A 4 -15.11 -3.17 1.13
N ALA A 5 -16.31 -2.67 1.46
CA ALA A 5 -16.66 -2.26 2.81
C ALA A 5 -16.47 -3.40 3.83
N GLN A 6 -16.85 -4.64 3.47
CA GLN A 6 -16.65 -5.81 4.32
C GLN A 6 -15.16 -6.08 4.60
N VAL A 7 -14.28 -5.94 3.60
CA VAL A 7 -12.82 -6.08 3.80
C VAL A 7 -12.30 -4.95 4.66
N LEU A 8 -12.67 -3.70 4.37
CA LEU A 8 -12.19 -2.55 5.14
C LEU A 8 -12.61 -2.62 6.61
N THR A 9 -13.87 -2.98 6.89
CA THR A 9 -14.37 -3.04 8.27
C THR A 9 -14.05 -4.37 8.96
N GLY A 10 -14.19 -5.48 8.28
CA GLY A 10 -14.04 -6.82 8.86
C GLY A 10 -12.58 -7.29 8.94
N ALA A 11 -11.76 -7.01 7.91
CA ALA A 11 -10.36 -7.43 7.90
C ALA A 11 -9.42 -6.30 8.38
N MET A 12 -9.58 -5.08 7.87
CA MET A 12 -8.69 -3.96 8.13
C MET A 12 -9.02 -3.14 9.38
N ASN A 13 -10.05 -3.52 10.14
CA ASN A 13 -10.50 -2.83 11.36
C ASN A 13 -10.86 -1.34 11.14
N MET A 14 -11.20 -0.95 9.92
CA MET A 14 -11.61 0.41 9.64
C MET A 14 -13.06 0.63 10.06
N ARG A 15 -13.41 1.88 10.33
CA ARG A 15 -14.79 2.31 10.68
C ARG A 15 -15.34 3.17 9.55
N ARG A 16 -16.52 2.84 9.01
CA ARG A 16 -17.23 3.76 8.11
C ARG A 16 -17.74 4.93 8.93
N VAL A 17 -17.31 6.14 8.63
CA VAL A 17 -17.55 7.32 9.46
C VAL A 17 -18.48 8.34 8.84
N ARG A 18 -18.49 8.47 7.50
CA ARG A 18 -19.40 9.36 6.79
C ARG A 18 -19.47 9.02 5.31
N ASP A 19 -20.44 9.60 4.65
CA ASP A 19 -20.57 9.62 3.20
C ASP A 19 -20.78 11.05 2.73
N TYR A 20 -20.34 11.34 1.48
CA TYR A 20 -20.61 12.62 0.85
C TYR A 20 -20.74 12.45 -0.66
N ALA A 21 -21.41 13.41 -1.34
CA ALA A 21 -21.52 13.41 -2.79
C ALA A 21 -20.17 13.75 -3.43
N ALA A 22 -19.75 13.01 -4.46
CA ALA A 22 -18.55 13.35 -5.20
C ALA A 22 -18.75 14.70 -5.93
N PRO A 23 -17.76 15.61 -5.92
CA PRO A 23 -17.90 16.95 -6.48
C PRO A 23 -18.26 16.96 -7.97
N ASP A 24 -17.74 16.00 -8.74
CA ASP A 24 -17.81 16.00 -10.21
C ASP A 24 -18.49 14.73 -10.78
N ALA A 25 -19.23 14.00 -9.96
CA ALA A 25 -19.92 12.79 -10.39
C ALA A 25 -21.20 12.54 -9.60
N GLU A 26 -22.22 11.96 -10.25
CA GLU A 26 -23.41 11.42 -9.55
C GLU A 26 -23.06 10.15 -8.77
N ALA A 27 -22.11 10.25 -7.85
CA ALA A 27 -21.62 9.13 -7.08
C ALA A 27 -21.44 9.51 -5.61
N GLN A 28 -21.55 8.51 -4.74
CA GLN A 28 -21.32 8.67 -3.31
C GLN A 28 -19.87 8.25 -2.99
N VAL A 29 -19.18 9.08 -2.21
CA VAL A 29 -17.91 8.74 -1.59
C VAL A 29 -18.17 8.23 -0.20
N HIS A 30 -17.63 7.06 0.12
CA HIS A 30 -17.73 6.42 1.42
C HIS A 30 -16.39 6.54 2.13
N VAL A 31 -16.39 7.11 3.34
CA VAL A 31 -15.16 7.38 4.10
C VAL A 31 -15.00 6.35 5.21
N PHE A 32 -13.85 5.72 5.22
CA PHE A 32 -13.42 4.75 6.23
C PHE A 32 -12.22 5.29 7.00
N ALA A 33 -12.33 5.34 8.32
CA ALA A 33 -11.27 5.83 9.20
C ALA A 33 -10.51 4.68 9.87
N MET A 34 -9.20 4.86 10.00
CA MET A 34 -8.27 3.99 10.74
C MET A 34 -7.93 4.62 12.10
N GLY A 35 -7.67 3.80 13.12
CA GLY A 35 -7.25 4.26 14.45
C GLY A 35 -8.14 5.39 14.98
N GLU A 36 -7.54 6.48 15.43
CA GLU A 36 -8.24 7.66 15.94
C GLU A 36 -8.97 8.45 14.83
N GLY A 37 -8.67 8.17 13.55
CA GLY A 37 -9.24 8.90 12.42
C GLY A 37 -8.47 10.18 12.10
N GLY A 38 -9.14 11.09 11.39
CA GLY A 38 -8.57 12.35 10.92
C GLY A 38 -8.04 12.26 9.49
N PRO A 39 -7.72 13.40 8.85
CA PRO A 39 -7.45 13.48 7.41
C PRO A 39 -6.30 12.58 6.91
N ALA A 40 -5.32 12.30 7.77
CA ALA A 40 -4.18 11.44 7.44
C ALA A 40 -4.48 9.93 7.65
N ALA A 41 -5.66 9.59 8.18
CA ALA A 41 -6.04 8.22 8.51
C ALA A 41 -7.42 7.84 7.93
N GLU A 42 -7.75 8.38 6.77
CA GLU A 42 -9.00 8.10 6.07
C GLU A 42 -8.75 7.50 4.69
N LEU A 43 -9.56 6.52 4.33
CA LEU A 43 -9.66 5.98 2.99
C LEU A 43 -11.01 6.38 2.40
N HIS A 44 -10.99 7.10 1.28
CA HIS A 44 -12.17 7.52 0.56
C HIS A 44 -12.42 6.57 -0.61
N VAL A 45 -13.58 5.93 -0.63
CA VAL A 45 -13.95 4.93 -1.64
C VAL A 45 -15.16 5.40 -2.41
N ILE A 46 -15.03 5.47 -3.72
CA ILE A 46 -16.12 5.81 -4.64
C ILE A 46 -16.47 4.58 -5.49
N GLU A 47 -17.77 4.34 -5.69
CA GLU A 47 -18.24 3.33 -6.63
C GLU A 47 -18.58 4.04 -7.95
N ASN A 48 -17.80 3.75 -8.98
CA ASN A 48 -18.09 4.22 -10.33
C ASN A 48 -18.20 3.01 -11.29
N LYS A 49 -19.42 2.71 -11.72
CA LYS A 49 -19.75 1.55 -12.57
C LYS A 49 -19.42 1.79 -14.05
N ASP A 50 -19.26 3.06 -14.44
CA ASP A 50 -19.03 3.46 -15.82
C ASP A 50 -17.54 3.46 -16.19
N LEU A 51 -16.67 3.37 -15.20
CA LEU A 51 -15.24 3.27 -15.43
C LEU A 51 -14.82 1.83 -15.79
N PRO A 52 -13.92 1.65 -16.76
CA PRO A 52 -13.34 0.35 -17.02
C PRO A 52 -12.51 -0.11 -15.82
N VAL A 53 -12.35 -1.44 -15.69
CA VAL A 53 -11.46 -2.01 -14.67
C VAL A 53 -10.05 -1.48 -14.89
N ALA A 54 -9.45 -0.94 -13.82
CA ALA A 54 -8.10 -0.38 -13.85
C ALA A 54 -7.07 -1.45 -14.26
N ARG A 55 -6.13 -1.06 -15.11
CA ARG A 55 -5.00 -1.88 -15.52
C ARG A 55 -3.71 -1.29 -14.93
N GLN A 56 -2.88 -2.16 -14.37
CA GLN A 56 -1.54 -1.75 -13.94
C GLN A 56 -0.67 -1.42 -15.17
N GLY A 57 0.19 -0.43 -15.02
CA GLY A 57 1.09 0.03 -16.07
C GLY A 57 1.45 1.50 -15.88
N ALA A 58 2.05 2.10 -16.91
CA ALA A 58 2.41 3.52 -16.89
C ALA A 58 1.17 4.39 -16.61
N GLY A 59 1.23 5.22 -15.58
CA GLY A 59 0.13 6.08 -15.15
C GLY A 59 -0.94 5.40 -14.27
N GLY A 60 -0.83 4.09 -14.01
CA GLY A 60 -1.74 3.36 -13.11
C GLY A 60 -1.22 3.30 -11.68
N VAL A 61 -2.12 3.43 -10.69
CA VAL A 61 -1.78 3.16 -9.29
C VAL A 61 -1.53 1.67 -9.11
N HIS A 62 -0.35 1.31 -8.56
CA HIS A 62 0.02 -0.09 -8.36
C HIS A 62 -0.67 -0.68 -7.13
N HIS A 63 -0.62 0.01 -5.99
CA HIS A 63 -1.19 -0.45 -4.72
C HIS A 63 -1.52 0.73 -3.80
N VAL A 64 -2.27 0.42 -2.75
CA VAL A 64 -2.49 1.31 -1.59
C VAL A 64 -1.80 0.66 -0.40
N ALA A 65 -0.83 1.35 0.20
CA ALA A 65 -0.09 0.85 1.36
C ALA A 65 -0.66 1.41 2.66
N PHE A 66 -0.85 0.52 3.63
CA PHE A 66 -1.26 0.83 4.99
C PHE A 66 -0.07 0.59 5.92
N ARG A 67 0.24 1.60 6.71
CA ARG A 67 1.36 1.57 7.65
C ARG A 67 1.07 0.65 8.84
N THR A 68 2.06 -0.15 9.22
CA THR A 68 2.13 -0.82 10.53
C THR A 68 3.46 -0.47 11.20
N PRO A 69 3.49 -0.10 12.50
CA PRO A 69 4.68 0.52 13.09
C PRO A 69 5.84 -0.43 13.35
N ASP A 70 5.55 -1.72 13.57
CA ASP A 70 6.53 -2.69 14.03
C ASP A 70 6.30 -4.10 13.46
N GLU A 71 7.29 -4.98 13.71
CA GLU A 71 7.23 -6.38 13.26
C GLU A 71 6.16 -7.20 14.00
N GLU A 72 5.88 -6.91 15.26
CA GLU A 72 4.88 -7.65 16.04
C GLU A 72 3.49 -7.46 15.40
N GLN A 73 3.12 -6.22 15.10
CA GLN A 73 1.87 -5.92 14.42
C GLN A 73 1.86 -6.45 12.99
N TYR A 74 3.00 -6.41 12.30
CA TYR A 74 3.12 -6.97 10.96
C TYR A 74 2.83 -8.49 10.93
N HIS A 75 3.40 -9.25 11.86
CA HIS A 75 3.12 -10.68 12.01
C HIS A 75 1.66 -10.93 12.40
N ALA A 76 1.09 -10.08 13.27
CA ALA A 76 -0.32 -10.16 13.64
C ALA A 76 -1.24 -9.93 12.44
N TRP A 77 -0.90 -9.03 11.52
CA TRP A 77 -1.62 -8.82 10.27
C TRP A 77 -1.55 -10.05 9.35
N ALA A 78 -0.38 -10.65 9.18
CA ALA A 78 -0.22 -11.87 8.38
C ALA A 78 -1.08 -13.02 8.94
N HIS A 79 -1.05 -13.22 10.25
CA HIS A 79 -1.87 -14.19 10.94
C HIS A 79 -3.39 -13.92 10.74
N ARG A 80 -3.81 -12.66 10.92
CA ARG A 80 -5.20 -12.25 10.74
C ARG A 80 -5.73 -12.52 9.32
N LEU A 81 -4.98 -12.14 8.29
CA LEU A 81 -5.39 -12.39 6.90
C LEU A 81 -5.54 -13.90 6.63
N ASN A 82 -4.63 -14.71 7.16
CA ASN A 82 -4.69 -16.16 7.05
C ASN A 82 -5.91 -16.74 7.76
N GLN A 83 -6.21 -16.30 8.98
CA GLN A 83 -7.40 -16.71 9.74
C GLN A 83 -8.70 -16.36 9.01
N LEU A 84 -8.74 -15.22 8.33
CA LEU A 84 -9.90 -14.79 7.55
C LEU A 84 -9.98 -15.46 6.16
N GLY A 85 -9.04 -16.35 5.81
CA GLY A 85 -8.97 -16.99 4.52
C GLY A 85 -8.68 -16.02 3.36
N ILE A 86 -8.10 -14.84 3.65
CA ILE A 86 -7.73 -13.87 2.63
C ILE A 86 -6.38 -14.28 2.04
N ARG A 87 -6.41 -14.60 0.74
CA ARG A 87 -5.18 -14.94 0.00
C ARG A 87 -4.24 -13.75 -0.02
N ASN A 88 -3.01 -13.97 0.44
CA ASN A 88 -1.97 -12.94 0.54
C ASN A 88 -0.61 -13.47 0.06
N SER A 89 0.37 -12.58 -0.02
CA SER A 89 1.73 -12.90 -0.47
C SER A 89 2.57 -13.69 0.53
N GLY A 90 2.11 -13.80 1.78
CA GLY A 90 3.00 -14.06 2.89
C GLY A 90 3.89 -12.85 3.20
N GLU A 91 4.72 -13.00 4.20
CA GLU A 91 5.64 -11.96 4.66
C GLU A 91 6.82 -11.82 3.69
N ILE A 92 7.08 -10.58 3.23
CA ILE A 92 8.13 -10.28 2.25
C ILE A 92 9.09 -9.25 2.83
N ASP A 93 10.39 -9.59 2.86
CA ASP A 93 11.45 -8.66 3.16
C ASP A 93 11.77 -7.81 1.91
N ARG A 94 11.66 -6.47 2.05
CA ARG A 94 11.97 -5.49 1.01
C ARG A 94 13.30 -4.77 1.27
N PHE A 95 14.08 -5.22 2.24
CA PHE A 95 15.32 -4.62 2.72
C PHE A 95 15.09 -3.35 3.54
N TYR A 96 14.41 -2.34 2.99
CA TYR A 96 14.10 -1.08 3.68
C TYR A 96 12.85 -1.14 4.56
N PHE A 97 11.98 -2.12 4.32
CA PHE A 97 10.73 -2.38 5.05
C PHE A 97 10.26 -3.81 4.78
N ARG A 98 9.25 -4.25 5.49
CA ARG A 98 8.56 -5.51 5.24
C ARG A 98 7.19 -5.26 4.66
N SER A 99 6.76 -6.12 3.75
CA SER A 99 5.49 -6.00 3.03
C SER A 99 4.65 -7.26 3.12
N LEU A 100 3.34 -7.04 3.19
CA LEU A 100 2.33 -8.08 3.10
C LEU A 100 1.27 -7.62 2.11
N TYR A 101 1.15 -8.29 0.97
CA TYR A 101 0.23 -7.92 -0.09
C TYR A 101 -0.99 -8.80 -0.14
N PHE A 102 -2.16 -8.21 -0.41
CA PHE A 102 -3.37 -8.94 -0.72
C PHE A 102 -4.26 -8.12 -1.66
N ARG A 103 -5.20 -8.79 -2.36
CA ARG A 103 -6.15 -8.07 -3.21
C ARG A 103 -7.50 -8.00 -2.52
N GLU A 104 -8.07 -6.79 -2.49
CA GLU A 104 -9.46 -6.64 -2.10
C GLU A 104 -10.39 -7.15 -3.23
N PRO A 105 -11.71 -7.33 -2.98
CA PRO A 105 -12.59 -8.04 -3.92
C PRO A 105 -12.76 -7.47 -5.32
N ASN A 106 -12.39 -6.20 -5.57
CA ASN A 106 -12.39 -5.60 -6.91
C ASN A 106 -11.00 -5.67 -7.58
N GLY A 107 -10.04 -6.36 -6.95
CA GLY A 107 -8.71 -6.57 -7.49
C GLY A 107 -7.70 -5.47 -7.16
N ILE A 108 -8.09 -4.45 -6.39
CA ILE A 108 -7.14 -3.42 -5.93
C ILE A 108 -6.13 -4.08 -5.00
N LEU A 109 -4.84 -3.85 -5.28
CA LEU A 109 -3.76 -4.38 -4.48
C LEU A 109 -3.60 -3.53 -3.21
N PHE A 110 -3.73 -4.16 -2.06
CA PHE A 110 -3.42 -3.58 -0.77
C PHE A 110 -2.08 -4.11 -0.28
N GLU A 111 -1.34 -3.25 0.40
CA GLU A 111 -0.10 -3.55 1.08
C GLU A 111 -0.20 -3.19 2.55
N ILE A 112 0.31 -4.01 3.44
CA ILE A 112 0.62 -3.63 4.81
C ILE A 112 2.12 -3.58 4.91
N ALA A 113 2.67 -2.41 5.26
CA ALA A 113 4.10 -2.16 5.26
C ALA A 113 4.60 -1.63 6.61
N THR A 114 5.77 -2.11 7.05
CA THR A 114 6.42 -1.62 8.27
C THR A 114 7.16 -0.32 8.04
N ASP A 115 7.41 0.44 9.10
CA ASP A 115 8.29 1.61 9.04
C ASP A 115 9.76 1.23 8.92
N GLY A 116 10.15 0.14 9.55
CA GLY A 116 11.54 -0.27 9.66
C GLY A 116 11.96 -1.39 8.72
N PRO A 117 13.29 -1.49 8.53
CA PRO A 117 14.36 -0.71 9.12
C PRO A 117 14.48 0.75 8.61
N GLY A 118 13.84 1.09 7.48
CA GLY A 118 13.78 2.44 6.93
C GLY A 118 14.86 2.73 5.88
N PHE A 119 14.68 3.83 5.15
CA PHE A 119 15.56 4.19 4.04
C PHE A 119 16.96 4.65 4.47
N ALA A 120 17.12 5.03 5.75
CA ALA A 120 18.45 5.39 6.30
C ALA A 120 19.25 4.17 6.80
N THR A 121 18.88 2.95 6.38
CA THR A 121 19.53 1.72 6.83
C THR A 121 20.92 1.52 6.19
N ASP A 122 21.14 2.06 4.99
CA ASP A 122 22.38 1.92 4.20
C ASP A 122 22.95 3.26 3.70
N GLU A 123 22.24 4.37 3.95
CA GLU A 123 22.69 5.73 3.64
C GLU A 123 22.45 6.67 4.82
N PRO A 124 23.34 7.66 5.08
CA PRO A 124 23.07 8.71 6.05
C PRO A 124 21.79 9.48 5.69
N LEU A 125 21.00 9.83 6.69
CA LEU A 125 19.70 10.50 6.50
C LEU A 125 19.82 11.80 5.69
N GLU A 126 20.88 12.55 5.93
CA GLU A 126 21.19 13.83 5.26
C GLU A 126 21.62 13.68 3.80
N MET A 127 21.97 12.46 3.38
CA MET A 127 22.45 12.14 2.02
C MET A 127 21.47 11.28 1.22
N LEU A 128 20.27 11.04 1.75
CA LEU A 128 19.27 10.22 1.05
C LEU A 128 18.95 10.81 -0.33
N GLY A 129 19.07 9.96 -1.36
CA GLY A 129 18.74 10.31 -2.74
C GLY A 129 19.85 11.03 -3.50
N GLU A 130 21.04 11.26 -2.93
CA GLU A 130 22.19 11.81 -3.66
C GLU A 130 22.81 10.77 -4.61
N LYS A 131 22.64 9.50 -4.32
CA LYS A 131 23.15 8.38 -5.12
C LYS A 131 22.07 7.32 -5.35
N LEU A 132 22.29 6.48 -6.35
CA LEU A 132 21.45 5.30 -6.51
C LEU A 132 21.76 4.30 -5.38
N ALA A 133 20.86 4.21 -4.40
CA ALA A 133 20.90 3.17 -3.38
C ALA A 133 20.30 1.87 -3.96
N LEU A 134 20.97 0.76 -3.72
CA LEU A 134 20.49 -0.56 -4.13
C LEU A 134 20.56 -1.51 -2.93
N PRO A 135 19.52 -2.31 -2.69
CA PRO A 135 19.61 -3.40 -1.74
C PRO A 135 20.77 -4.34 -2.10
N PRO A 136 21.45 -4.98 -1.12
CA PRO A 136 22.66 -5.78 -1.35
C PRO A 136 22.51 -6.85 -2.46
N PHE A 137 21.32 -7.44 -2.59
CA PHE A 137 21.07 -8.45 -3.63
C PHE A 137 21.02 -7.89 -5.06
N LEU A 138 20.92 -6.58 -5.24
CA LEU A 138 20.95 -5.89 -6.54
C LEU A 138 22.32 -5.30 -6.88
N GLU A 139 23.21 -5.11 -5.91
CA GLU A 139 24.55 -4.54 -6.11
C GLU A 139 25.36 -5.24 -7.22
N PRO A 140 25.36 -6.58 -7.37
CA PRO A 140 26.05 -7.24 -8.48
C PRO A 140 25.56 -6.82 -9.87
N ARG A 141 24.37 -6.20 -9.95
CA ARG A 141 23.74 -5.74 -11.19
C ARG A 141 23.80 -4.21 -11.37
N ARG A 142 24.50 -3.49 -10.50
CA ARG A 142 24.53 -2.01 -10.48
C ARG A 142 24.77 -1.41 -11.87
N ALA A 143 25.85 -1.80 -12.54
CA ALA A 143 26.21 -1.24 -13.85
C ALA A 143 25.11 -1.43 -14.90
N ALA A 144 24.45 -2.59 -14.91
CA ALA A 144 23.34 -2.85 -15.84
C ALA A 144 22.10 -2.05 -15.48
N ILE A 145 21.83 -1.83 -14.19
CA ILE A 145 20.72 -1.01 -13.73
C ILE A 145 20.97 0.45 -14.11
N GLU A 146 22.14 1.00 -13.80
CA GLU A 146 22.50 2.39 -14.14
C GLU A 146 22.44 2.67 -15.65
N ALA A 147 22.92 1.72 -16.47
CA ALA A 147 22.82 1.85 -17.93
C ALA A 147 21.37 1.84 -18.47
N GLY A 148 20.44 1.27 -17.72
CA GLY A 148 19.02 1.23 -18.08
C GLY A 148 18.19 2.40 -17.53
N LEU A 149 18.74 3.24 -16.67
CA LEU A 149 18.03 4.39 -16.11
C LEU A 149 17.90 5.51 -17.14
N LYS A 150 16.72 6.12 -17.16
CA LYS A 150 16.53 7.35 -17.94
C LYS A 150 17.24 8.50 -17.23
N PRO A 151 18.12 9.28 -17.91
CA PRO A 151 18.73 10.46 -17.32
C PRO A 151 17.67 11.43 -16.80
N ILE A 152 17.88 11.93 -15.58
CA ILE A 152 17.12 13.05 -15.03
C ILE A 152 17.88 14.30 -15.47
N GLY A 153 17.32 15.03 -16.42
CA GLY A 153 17.91 16.26 -16.95
C GLY A 153 17.79 17.42 -15.98
#